data_503fd0791dbc39ee165c04c02eac6c2c
#
_entry.id   503fd0791dbc39ee165c04c02eac6c2c
#
_cell.length_a   1.000
_cell.length_b   1.000
_cell.length_c   1.000
_cell.angle_alpha   90.00
_cell.angle_beta   90.00
_cell.angle_gamma   90.00
#
_symmetry.space_group_name_H-M   'P 1'
#
loop_
_entity.id
_entity.type
_entity.pdbx_description
1 polymer ?
#
loop_
_entity_poly.entity_id
_entity_poly.type
_entity_poly.pdbx_seq_one_letter_code
_entity_poly.pdbx_strand_id
1 'polypeptide(L)'
;MATSIDIREEAGVRTLHFGSDWIQGAMRIARPWNLELDYTREMMTSLLLREDSRYPRKVLLIGLGSASLTKFLYRNYPLAKLDVVEIDPGVVAAARQFFKLPDDPQRLHLHISCGADFLLNTGKQWDLILVDGFDALGRAGVLDTQTFYLMCRAHLSEQGIMAVNLLGRSRGFKASVERIREAFDGRALCFPSCDSGNTIAFAAAGDAVETSLLDLKDAARELKERTGLNLLPTLTRLEQAQTCEGGLFTL
;
A
#
# COMPACT_ATOMS: atom_id res chain seq x y z
N MET A 1 -4.44 14.12 -21.53
CA MET A 1 -5.85 13.75 -21.73
C MET A 1 -6.38 13.34 -20.37
N ALA A 2 -7.61 13.75 -20.01
CA ALA A 2 -8.22 13.32 -18.76
C ALA A 2 -8.43 11.80 -18.79
N THR A 3 -8.17 11.11 -17.67
CA THR A 3 -8.41 9.68 -17.53
C THR A 3 -9.92 9.41 -17.63
N SER A 4 -10.33 8.46 -18.49
CA SER A 4 -11.73 8.01 -18.51
C SER A 4 -12.00 7.21 -17.25
N ILE A 5 -12.79 7.74 -16.34
CA ILE A 5 -13.18 7.06 -15.10
C ILE A 5 -14.53 6.38 -15.33
N ASP A 6 -14.57 5.09 -15.09
CA ASP A 6 -15.77 4.24 -15.18
C ASP A 6 -16.02 3.52 -13.86
N ILE A 7 -17.27 3.56 -13.40
CA ILE A 7 -17.71 2.94 -12.14
C ILE A 7 -18.72 1.85 -12.47
N ARG A 8 -18.44 0.64 -12.05
CA ARG A 8 -19.31 -0.52 -12.27
C ARG A 8 -19.75 -1.14 -10.96
N GLU A 9 -20.92 -1.76 -10.98
CA GLU A 9 -21.46 -2.50 -9.83
C GLU A 9 -21.90 -3.89 -10.29
N GLU A 10 -21.30 -4.89 -9.66
CA GLU A 10 -21.67 -6.27 -9.92
C GLU A 10 -21.58 -7.09 -8.62
N ALA A 11 -22.57 -7.94 -8.36
CA ALA A 11 -22.63 -8.83 -7.19
C ALA A 11 -22.34 -8.12 -5.85
N GLY A 12 -22.78 -6.86 -5.70
CA GLY A 12 -22.58 -6.05 -4.48
C GLY A 12 -21.17 -5.52 -4.30
N VAL A 13 -20.35 -5.58 -5.35
CA VAL A 13 -19.03 -4.96 -5.42
C VAL A 13 -19.07 -3.79 -6.39
N ARG A 14 -18.57 -2.63 -5.95
CA ARG A 14 -18.36 -1.45 -6.79
C ARG A 14 -16.90 -1.39 -7.16
N THR A 15 -16.61 -1.24 -8.47
CA THR A 15 -15.26 -1.20 -9.02
C THR A 15 -14.98 0.10 -9.75
N LEU A 16 -13.73 0.53 -9.69
CA LEU A 16 -13.17 1.68 -10.41
C LEU A 16 -12.35 1.17 -11.59
N HIS A 17 -12.51 1.78 -12.76
CA HIS A 17 -11.78 1.47 -13.98
C HIS A 17 -11.28 2.74 -14.66
N PHE A 18 -10.18 2.64 -15.40
CA PHE A 18 -9.58 3.72 -16.18
C PHE A 18 -9.68 3.43 -17.69
N GLY A 19 -10.91 3.40 -18.21
CA GLY A 19 -11.16 3.18 -19.64
C GLY A 19 -10.81 1.79 -20.17
N SER A 20 -10.66 0.80 -19.26
CA SER A 20 -10.38 -0.60 -19.57
C SER A 20 -11.13 -1.52 -18.62
N ASP A 21 -11.06 -2.83 -18.83
CA ASP A 21 -11.66 -3.81 -17.89
C ASP A 21 -10.79 -4.08 -16.66
N TRP A 22 -9.61 -3.49 -16.58
CA TRP A 22 -8.76 -3.62 -15.38
C TRP A 22 -9.36 -2.88 -14.20
N ILE A 23 -9.46 -3.61 -13.08
CA ILE A 23 -9.95 -3.07 -11.82
C ILE A 23 -8.83 -2.27 -11.16
N GLN A 24 -9.02 -0.96 -11.03
CA GLN A 24 -8.10 -0.03 -10.37
C GLN A 24 -8.42 0.12 -8.88
N GLY A 25 -9.57 -0.35 -8.44
CA GLY A 25 -9.99 -0.37 -7.06
C GLY A 25 -11.36 -0.99 -6.90
N ALA A 26 -11.64 -1.54 -5.74
CA ALA A 26 -12.91 -2.20 -5.45
C ALA A 26 -13.38 -1.94 -4.02
N MET A 27 -14.70 -1.94 -3.84
CA MET A 27 -15.36 -1.77 -2.56
C MET A 27 -16.60 -2.64 -2.49
N ARG A 28 -16.70 -3.51 -1.48
CA ARG A 28 -17.94 -4.20 -1.18
C ARG A 28 -18.94 -3.23 -0.57
N ILE A 29 -20.09 -3.06 -1.20
CA ILE A 29 -21.09 -2.04 -0.82
C ILE A 29 -21.58 -2.25 0.61
N ALA A 30 -21.83 -3.51 1.01
CA ALA A 30 -22.29 -3.86 2.36
C ALA A 30 -21.20 -3.70 3.44
N ARG A 31 -19.92 -3.67 3.04
CA ARG A 31 -18.76 -3.56 3.96
C ARG A 31 -17.73 -2.57 3.41
N PRO A 32 -18.07 -1.28 3.28
CA PRO A 32 -17.31 -0.31 2.50
C PRO A 32 -15.94 0.05 3.10
N TRP A 33 -15.66 -0.35 4.33
CA TRP A 33 -14.41 -0.11 5.04
C TRP A 33 -13.42 -1.27 4.97
N ASN A 34 -13.88 -2.44 4.47
CA ASN A 34 -13.05 -3.61 4.35
C ASN A 34 -12.24 -3.56 3.04
N LEU A 35 -11.06 -4.16 3.07
CA LEU A 35 -10.23 -4.34 1.88
C LEU A 35 -10.79 -5.47 1.04
N GLU A 36 -11.20 -5.18 -0.19
CA GLU A 36 -11.82 -6.16 -1.10
C GLU A 36 -10.77 -6.90 -1.94
N LEU A 37 -9.74 -6.21 -2.43
CA LEU A 37 -8.69 -6.79 -3.27
C LEU A 37 -7.56 -7.38 -2.42
N ASP A 38 -7.05 -8.54 -2.81
CA ASP A 38 -6.04 -9.28 -2.05
C ASP A 38 -4.74 -8.51 -1.88
N TYR A 39 -4.25 -7.85 -2.94
CA TYR A 39 -3.03 -7.07 -2.84
C TYR A 39 -3.13 -5.94 -1.80
N THR A 40 -4.30 -5.31 -1.66
CA THR A 40 -4.50 -4.26 -0.64
C THR A 40 -4.43 -4.84 0.78
N ARG A 41 -4.89 -6.08 0.98
CA ARG A 41 -4.73 -6.80 2.25
C ARG A 41 -3.25 -7.09 2.51
N GLU A 42 -2.53 -7.56 1.50
CA GLU A 42 -1.10 -7.85 1.63
C GLU A 42 -0.27 -6.61 1.99
N MET A 43 -0.55 -5.47 1.38
CA MET A 43 0.11 -4.21 1.74
C MET A 43 -0.01 -3.89 3.24
N MET A 44 -1.10 -4.31 3.88
CA MET A 44 -1.31 -4.12 5.33
C MET A 44 -0.46 -5.07 6.19
N THR A 45 0.29 -6.01 5.62
CA THR A 45 1.32 -6.76 6.37
C THR A 45 2.37 -5.81 6.97
N SER A 46 2.58 -4.65 6.36
CA SER A 46 3.40 -3.56 6.92
C SER A 46 3.04 -3.17 8.36
N LEU A 47 1.79 -3.39 8.77
CA LEU A 47 1.28 -3.09 10.11
C LEU A 47 1.74 -4.10 11.17
N LEU A 48 2.29 -5.25 10.75
CA LEU A 48 2.81 -6.29 11.63
C LEU A 48 4.32 -6.16 11.88
N LEU A 49 5.01 -5.27 11.15
CA LEU A 49 6.46 -5.22 11.09
C LEU A 49 7.10 -4.32 12.16
N ARG A 50 6.29 -3.72 13.01
CA ARG A 50 6.76 -2.90 14.15
C ARG A 50 5.88 -3.16 15.37
N GLU A 51 6.50 -3.34 16.52
CA GLU A 51 5.84 -3.70 17.78
C GLU A 51 5.19 -2.50 18.50
N ASP A 52 5.48 -1.24 18.09
CA ASP A 52 4.88 -0.07 18.73
C ASP A 52 3.37 -0.08 18.53
N SER A 53 2.63 -0.18 19.62
CA SER A 53 1.16 -0.18 19.62
C SER A 53 0.54 1.11 19.03
N ARG A 54 1.34 2.17 18.88
CA ARG A 54 0.93 3.45 18.26
C ARG A 54 1.32 3.55 16.80
N TYR A 55 2.00 2.55 16.25
CA TYR A 55 2.38 2.52 14.84
C TYR A 55 1.18 2.11 13.96
N PRO A 56 0.98 2.74 12.79
CA PRO A 56 1.63 3.99 12.33
C PRO A 56 0.88 5.24 12.84
N ARG A 57 1.60 6.35 13.07
CA ARG A 57 1.06 7.67 13.43
C ARG A 57 0.94 8.62 12.24
N LYS A 58 1.87 8.51 11.30
CA LYS A 58 1.93 9.32 10.09
C LYS A 58 2.04 8.39 8.90
N VAL A 59 1.09 8.46 7.99
CA VAL A 59 1.05 7.61 6.81
C VAL A 59 0.98 8.47 5.55
N LEU A 60 1.82 8.15 4.58
CA LEU A 60 1.73 8.65 3.23
C LEU A 60 1.17 7.55 2.32
N LEU A 61 0.12 7.89 1.57
CA LEU A 61 -0.41 7.05 0.51
C LEU A 61 -0.20 7.73 -0.83
N ILE A 62 0.51 7.09 -1.75
CA ILE A 62 0.71 7.57 -3.12
C ILE A 62 -0.15 6.70 -4.04
N GLY A 63 -1.19 7.32 -4.58
CA GLY A 63 -2.33 6.68 -5.24
C GLY A 63 -3.53 6.55 -4.31
N LEU A 64 -4.69 7.01 -4.75
CA LEU A 64 -5.95 6.96 -4.00
C LEU A 64 -6.86 5.83 -4.49
N GLY A 65 -7.04 5.72 -5.79
CA GLY A 65 -7.97 4.76 -6.42
C GLY A 65 -9.36 4.82 -5.79
N SER A 66 -9.90 3.66 -5.40
CA SER A 66 -11.19 3.55 -4.69
C SER A 66 -11.09 3.89 -3.18
N ALA A 67 -10.01 4.51 -2.75
CA ALA A 67 -9.71 4.87 -1.36
C ALA A 67 -9.69 3.69 -0.37
N SER A 68 -9.45 2.46 -0.84
CA SER A 68 -9.53 1.27 0.01
C SER A 68 -8.53 1.30 1.16
N LEU A 69 -7.24 1.52 0.88
CA LEU A 69 -6.18 1.64 1.89
C LEU A 69 -6.42 2.83 2.82
N THR A 70 -6.77 3.98 2.25
CA THR A 70 -7.07 5.21 3.00
C THR A 70 -8.20 4.99 4.02
N LYS A 71 -9.32 4.42 3.57
CA LYS A 71 -10.47 4.15 4.44
C LYS A 71 -10.16 3.14 5.54
N PHE A 72 -9.43 2.07 5.19
CA PHE A 72 -9.05 1.06 6.17
C PHE A 72 -8.20 1.67 7.30
N LEU A 73 -7.16 2.43 6.95
CA LEU A 73 -6.30 3.09 7.92
C LEU A 73 -7.05 4.17 8.71
N TYR A 74 -7.85 4.99 8.04
CA TYR A 74 -8.66 6.01 8.70
C TYR A 74 -9.55 5.43 9.80
N ARG A 75 -10.22 4.31 9.53
CA ARG A 75 -11.14 3.67 10.46
C ARG A 75 -10.42 2.97 11.61
N ASN A 76 -9.38 2.19 11.31
CA ASN A 76 -8.78 1.27 12.26
C ASN A 76 -7.60 1.88 13.05
N TYR A 77 -7.08 3.02 12.58
CA TYR A 77 -5.98 3.74 13.23
C TYR A 77 -6.39 5.19 13.51
N PRO A 78 -7.24 5.42 14.54
CA PRO A 78 -7.86 6.74 14.80
C PRO A 78 -6.86 7.83 15.17
N LEU A 79 -5.65 7.47 15.63
CA LEU A 79 -4.59 8.41 15.96
C LEU A 79 -3.67 8.72 14.76
N ALA A 80 -3.80 7.99 13.65
CA ALA A 80 -2.99 8.21 12.47
C ALA A 80 -3.45 9.46 11.71
N LYS A 81 -2.46 10.23 11.22
CA LYS A 81 -2.64 11.28 10.22
C LYS A 81 -2.26 10.73 8.86
N LEU A 82 -3.11 10.95 7.88
CA LEU A 82 -2.97 10.40 6.54
C LEU A 82 -2.74 11.55 5.54
N ASP A 83 -1.60 11.55 4.88
CA ASP A 83 -1.37 12.35 3.68
C ASP A 83 -1.61 11.43 2.47
N VAL A 84 -2.50 11.82 1.56
CA VAL A 84 -2.84 11.04 0.36
C VAL A 84 -2.53 11.89 -0.86
N VAL A 85 -1.70 11.36 -1.74
CA VAL A 85 -1.29 12.01 -2.98
C VAL A 85 -1.93 11.30 -4.16
N GLU A 86 -2.73 12.03 -4.93
CA GLU A 86 -3.38 11.53 -6.14
C GLU A 86 -3.13 12.51 -7.28
N ILE A 87 -2.74 12.01 -8.44
CA ILE A 87 -2.40 12.85 -9.59
C ILE A 87 -3.65 13.33 -10.35
N ASP A 88 -4.74 12.53 -10.32
CA ASP A 88 -5.96 12.83 -11.08
C ASP A 88 -7.09 13.33 -10.15
N PRO A 89 -7.47 14.61 -10.22
CA PRO A 89 -8.57 15.14 -9.43
C PRO A 89 -9.92 14.45 -9.70
N GLY A 90 -10.08 13.84 -10.87
CA GLY A 90 -11.26 13.03 -11.20
C GLY A 90 -11.36 11.77 -10.32
N VAL A 91 -10.21 11.12 -10.02
CA VAL A 91 -10.17 9.98 -9.09
C VAL A 91 -10.59 10.42 -7.69
N VAL A 92 -10.14 11.59 -7.22
CA VAL A 92 -10.58 12.14 -5.92
C VAL A 92 -12.09 12.39 -5.91
N ALA A 93 -12.63 12.97 -6.98
CA ALA A 93 -14.08 13.20 -7.11
C ALA A 93 -14.85 11.87 -7.09
N ALA A 94 -14.40 10.85 -7.82
CA ALA A 94 -15.00 9.53 -7.84
C ALA A 94 -14.92 8.83 -6.46
N ALA A 95 -13.79 8.94 -5.77
CA ALA A 95 -13.61 8.39 -4.43
C ALA A 95 -14.59 9.00 -3.41
N ARG A 96 -14.81 10.31 -3.47
CA ARG A 96 -15.80 11.02 -2.64
C ARG A 96 -17.23 10.59 -2.97
N GLN A 97 -17.58 10.59 -4.24
CA GLN A 97 -18.95 10.36 -4.71
C GLN A 97 -19.37 8.89 -4.57
N PHE A 98 -18.49 7.95 -4.91
CA PHE A 98 -18.85 6.54 -5.06
C PHE A 98 -18.23 5.60 -4.02
N PHE A 99 -17.07 5.96 -3.43
CA PHE A 99 -16.31 5.05 -2.59
C PHE A 99 -16.25 5.45 -1.12
N LYS A 100 -17.09 6.40 -0.70
CA LYS A 100 -17.21 6.82 0.71
C LYS A 100 -15.88 7.28 1.32
N LEU A 101 -15.06 8.02 0.55
CA LEU A 101 -13.87 8.65 1.08
C LEU A 101 -14.26 9.58 2.25
N PRO A 102 -13.61 9.46 3.43
CA PRO A 102 -13.89 10.36 4.55
C PRO A 102 -13.60 11.82 4.23
N ASP A 103 -14.36 12.73 4.82
CA ASP A 103 -14.08 14.17 4.82
C ASP A 103 -13.70 14.60 6.24
N ASP A 104 -12.40 14.60 6.52
CA ASP A 104 -11.84 14.94 7.84
C ASP A 104 -10.51 15.68 7.65
N PRO A 105 -10.53 17.00 7.51
CA PRO A 105 -9.33 17.79 7.26
C PRO A 105 -8.34 17.82 8.44
N GLN A 106 -8.71 17.30 9.62
CA GLN A 106 -7.79 17.20 10.76
C GLN A 106 -6.89 15.97 10.67
N ARG A 107 -7.34 14.91 9.98
CA ARG A 107 -6.64 13.64 9.91
C ARG A 107 -6.31 13.18 8.48
N LEU A 108 -7.07 13.63 7.49
CA LEU A 108 -6.93 13.22 6.09
C LEU A 108 -6.63 14.43 5.21
N HIS A 109 -5.41 14.52 4.72
CA HIS A 109 -4.94 15.57 3.84
C HIS A 109 -4.80 15.03 2.42
N LEU A 110 -5.59 15.55 1.48
CA LEU A 110 -5.55 15.19 0.07
C LEU A 110 -4.70 16.20 -0.70
N HIS A 111 -3.73 15.68 -1.45
CA HIS A 111 -2.82 16.46 -2.29
C HIS A 111 -2.99 16.04 -3.75
N ILE A 112 -3.37 16.99 -4.63
CA ILE A 112 -3.43 16.75 -6.07
C ILE A 112 -2.03 17.04 -6.63
N SER A 113 -1.24 15.98 -6.81
CA SER A 113 0.16 16.10 -7.27
C SER A 113 0.67 14.76 -7.80
N CYS A 114 1.76 14.80 -8.59
CA CYS A 114 2.58 13.63 -8.80
C CYS A 114 3.27 13.21 -7.49
N GLY A 115 3.31 11.91 -7.17
CA GLY A 115 3.92 11.42 -5.93
C GLY A 115 5.41 11.76 -5.80
N ALA A 116 6.15 11.74 -6.91
CA ALA A 116 7.56 12.13 -6.91
C ALA A 116 7.74 13.62 -6.65
N ASP A 117 6.93 14.48 -7.30
CA ASP A 117 6.98 15.92 -7.09
C ASP A 117 6.58 16.31 -5.67
N PHE A 118 5.61 15.60 -5.09
CA PHE A 118 5.19 15.80 -3.71
C PHE A 118 6.34 15.51 -2.72
N LEU A 119 7.03 14.36 -2.89
CA LEU A 119 8.18 14.03 -2.05
C LEU A 119 9.32 15.04 -2.21
N LEU A 120 9.59 15.49 -3.44
CA LEU A 120 10.64 16.47 -3.70
C LEU A 120 10.41 17.83 -2.99
N ASN A 121 9.15 18.23 -2.83
CA ASN A 121 8.75 19.54 -2.31
C ASN A 121 8.29 19.54 -0.85
N THR A 122 8.44 18.43 -0.12
CA THR A 122 8.01 18.32 1.28
C THR A 122 9.19 18.06 2.21
N GLY A 123 9.12 18.57 3.44
CA GLY A 123 10.07 18.22 4.51
C GLY A 123 9.49 17.24 5.53
N LYS A 124 8.34 16.63 5.25
CA LYS A 124 7.69 15.71 6.18
C LYS A 124 8.35 14.34 6.20
N GLN A 125 8.19 13.63 7.32
CA GLN A 125 8.54 12.21 7.45
C GLN A 125 7.31 11.41 7.89
N TRP A 126 7.26 10.14 7.45
CA TRP A 126 6.17 9.21 7.74
C TRP A 126 6.69 7.88 8.31
N ASP A 127 5.86 7.23 9.11
CA ASP A 127 6.13 5.91 9.66
C ASP A 127 5.83 4.82 8.64
N LEU A 128 4.87 5.09 7.75
CA LEU A 128 4.45 4.17 6.71
C LEU A 128 4.24 4.94 5.40
N ILE A 129 4.89 4.47 4.33
CA ILE A 129 4.66 4.93 2.96
C ILE A 129 4.06 3.78 2.16
N LEU A 130 2.86 3.97 1.62
CA LEU A 130 2.19 3.02 0.74
C LEU A 130 2.19 3.58 -0.68
N VAL A 131 2.74 2.80 -1.62
CA VAL A 131 2.82 3.19 -3.04
C VAL A 131 1.94 2.24 -3.86
N ASP A 132 0.84 2.78 -4.37
CA ASP A 132 -0.15 2.06 -5.19
C ASP A 132 -0.62 2.96 -6.34
N GLY A 133 0.32 3.41 -7.18
CA GLY A 133 0.09 4.35 -8.26
C GLY A 133 0.42 3.76 -9.62
N PHE A 134 -0.63 3.54 -10.44
CA PHE A 134 -0.51 3.10 -11.82
C PHE A 134 -1.35 3.97 -12.75
N ASP A 135 -0.87 4.15 -13.98
CA ASP A 135 -1.69 4.75 -15.04
C ASP A 135 -2.70 3.74 -15.61
N ALA A 136 -3.54 4.20 -16.54
CA ALA A 136 -4.54 3.35 -17.22
C ALA A 136 -3.94 2.16 -18.00
N LEU A 137 -2.64 2.17 -18.26
CA LEU A 137 -1.90 1.08 -18.92
C LEU A 137 -1.12 0.19 -17.94
N GLY A 138 -1.34 0.37 -16.64
CA GLY A 138 -0.65 -0.37 -15.58
C GLY A 138 0.83 -0.01 -15.45
N ARG A 139 1.23 1.21 -15.77
CA ARG A 139 2.61 1.67 -15.64
C ARG A 139 2.76 2.56 -14.42
N ALA A 140 3.75 2.28 -13.59
CA ALA A 140 4.09 3.11 -12.43
C ALA A 140 4.86 4.40 -12.83
N GLY A 141 5.48 4.42 -14.01
CA GLY A 141 6.21 5.59 -14.52
C GLY A 141 7.32 6.04 -13.58
N VAL A 142 7.29 7.32 -13.20
CA VAL A 142 8.29 7.92 -12.29
C VAL A 142 8.29 7.31 -10.90
N LEU A 143 7.20 6.66 -10.47
CA LEU A 143 7.10 5.98 -9.18
C LEU A 143 7.87 4.64 -9.14
N ASP A 144 8.43 4.20 -10.27
CA ASP A 144 9.30 3.02 -10.34
C ASP A 144 10.71 3.40 -10.80
N THR A 145 11.29 4.42 -10.19
CA THR A 145 12.67 4.87 -10.44
C THR A 145 13.53 4.77 -9.19
N GLN A 146 14.85 4.61 -9.37
CA GLN A 146 15.81 4.62 -8.26
C GLN A 146 15.68 5.89 -7.42
N THR A 147 15.60 7.04 -8.07
CA THR A 147 15.46 8.35 -7.40
C THR A 147 14.19 8.40 -6.53
N PHE A 148 13.08 7.88 -7.05
CA PHE A 148 11.83 7.84 -6.29
C PHE A 148 11.94 6.98 -5.02
N TYR A 149 12.54 5.81 -5.10
CA TYR A 149 12.71 4.93 -3.93
C TYR A 149 13.69 5.52 -2.91
N LEU A 150 14.75 6.19 -3.35
CA LEU A 150 15.65 6.94 -2.47
C LEU A 150 14.92 8.10 -1.76
N MET A 151 14.04 8.82 -2.47
CA MET A 151 13.19 9.83 -1.84
C MET A 151 12.23 9.22 -0.82
N CYS A 152 11.58 8.10 -1.12
CA CYS A 152 10.75 7.39 -0.15
C CYS A 152 11.53 7.06 1.12
N ARG A 153 12.74 6.49 0.97
CA ARG A 153 13.60 6.18 2.12
C ARG A 153 13.97 7.43 2.93
N ALA A 154 14.34 8.52 2.29
CA ALA A 154 14.70 9.77 2.97
C ALA A 154 13.53 10.40 3.76
N HIS A 155 12.30 10.10 3.34
CA HIS A 155 11.08 10.59 3.99
C HIS A 155 10.44 9.58 4.96
N LEU A 156 11.03 8.42 5.17
CA LEU A 156 10.66 7.52 6.26
C LEU A 156 11.29 7.96 7.57
N SER A 157 10.56 7.77 8.68
CA SER A 157 11.11 7.88 10.03
C SER A 157 12.13 6.75 10.28
N GLU A 158 12.87 6.84 11.40
CA GLU A 158 13.90 5.84 11.75
C GLU A 158 13.41 4.39 11.78
N GLN A 159 12.14 4.18 12.04
CA GLN A 159 11.50 2.85 12.01
C GLN A 159 10.44 2.75 10.91
N GLY A 160 10.58 3.57 9.89
CA GLY A 160 9.60 3.65 8.81
C GLY A 160 9.63 2.42 7.90
N ILE A 161 8.45 2.07 7.39
CA ILE A 161 8.25 0.97 6.43
C ILE A 161 7.67 1.55 5.13
N MET A 162 8.17 1.09 3.99
CA MET A 162 7.54 1.28 2.69
C MET A 162 6.91 -0.03 2.23
N ALA A 163 5.68 0.04 1.70
CA ALA A 163 5.06 -1.06 0.96
C ALA A 163 4.67 -0.56 -0.44
N VAL A 164 5.10 -1.29 -1.45
CA VAL A 164 4.91 -0.93 -2.87
C VAL A 164 4.16 -2.04 -3.58
N ASN A 165 3.10 -1.68 -4.28
CA ASN A 165 2.43 -2.58 -5.21
C ASN A 165 3.19 -2.61 -6.55
N LEU A 166 3.62 -3.78 -6.96
CA LEU A 166 4.30 -4.05 -8.23
C LEU A 166 3.45 -5.02 -9.08
N LEU A 167 3.57 -4.92 -10.41
CA LEU A 167 3.00 -5.91 -11.31
C LEU A 167 4.01 -7.03 -11.53
N GLY A 168 3.84 -8.14 -10.83
CA GLY A 168 4.78 -9.28 -10.82
C GLY A 168 5.01 -9.94 -12.18
N ARG A 169 4.06 -9.79 -13.12
CA ARG A 169 4.16 -10.31 -14.49
C ARG A 169 4.74 -9.30 -15.49
N SER A 170 5.10 -8.09 -15.06
CA SER A 170 5.69 -7.08 -15.94
C SER A 170 7.10 -7.47 -16.36
N ARG A 171 7.50 -7.09 -17.58
CA ARG A 171 8.89 -7.30 -18.05
C ARG A 171 9.94 -6.59 -17.18
N GLY A 172 9.54 -5.51 -16.51
CA GLY A 172 10.41 -4.70 -15.63
C GLY A 172 10.47 -5.16 -14.18
N PHE A 173 9.71 -6.19 -13.78
CA PHE A 173 9.55 -6.58 -12.36
C PHE A 173 10.88 -6.79 -11.62
N LYS A 174 11.80 -7.58 -12.20
CA LYS A 174 13.11 -7.83 -11.58
C LYS A 174 13.92 -6.55 -11.37
N ALA A 175 13.87 -5.64 -12.35
CA ALA A 175 14.56 -4.36 -12.27
C ALA A 175 13.92 -3.43 -11.21
N SER A 176 12.58 -3.49 -11.04
CA SER A 176 11.89 -2.77 -9.97
C SER A 176 12.32 -3.26 -8.59
N VAL A 177 12.37 -4.58 -8.40
CA VAL A 177 12.83 -5.20 -7.14
C VAL A 177 14.27 -4.79 -6.83
N GLU A 178 15.16 -4.80 -7.82
CA GLU A 178 16.56 -4.43 -7.63
C GLU A 178 16.71 -2.96 -7.27
N ARG A 179 15.98 -2.05 -7.93
CA ARG A 179 15.96 -0.63 -7.55
C ARG A 179 15.53 -0.41 -6.10
N ILE A 180 14.52 -1.15 -5.63
CA ILE A 180 14.08 -1.06 -4.23
C ILE A 180 15.19 -1.56 -3.30
N ARG A 181 15.80 -2.72 -3.60
CA ARG A 181 16.90 -3.27 -2.80
C ARG A 181 18.07 -2.32 -2.70
N GLU A 182 18.53 -1.77 -3.82
CA GLU A 182 19.61 -0.78 -3.84
C GLU A 182 19.25 0.47 -3.05
N ALA A 183 18.02 1.01 -3.21
CA ALA A 183 17.58 2.20 -2.49
C ALA A 183 17.56 2.02 -0.97
N PHE A 184 17.32 0.79 -0.49
CA PHE A 184 17.19 0.46 0.93
C PHE A 184 18.37 -0.37 1.49
N ASP A 185 19.53 -0.36 0.82
CA ASP A 185 20.74 -1.09 1.26
C ASP A 185 20.48 -2.58 1.52
N GLY A 186 19.69 -3.22 0.65
CA GLY A 186 19.34 -4.64 0.75
C GLY A 186 18.16 -4.94 1.69
N ARG A 187 17.69 -3.99 2.51
CA ARG A 187 16.58 -4.17 3.44
C ARG A 187 15.23 -4.11 2.73
N ALA A 188 15.00 -5.06 1.85
CA ALA A 188 13.78 -5.19 1.07
C ALA A 188 13.43 -6.66 0.80
N LEU A 189 12.15 -6.98 0.92
CA LEU A 189 11.59 -8.30 0.65
C LEU A 189 10.38 -8.18 -0.27
N CYS A 190 10.33 -9.03 -1.30
CA CYS A 190 9.14 -9.18 -2.14
C CYS A 190 8.35 -10.40 -1.75
N PHE A 191 7.03 -10.24 -1.62
CA PHE A 191 6.12 -11.36 -1.43
C PHE A 191 5.92 -12.15 -2.73
N PRO A 192 5.53 -13.42 -2.66
CA PRO A 192 5.06 -14.15 -3.82
C PRO A 192 3.85 -13.43 -4.43
N SER A 193 3.75 -13.46 -5.77
CA SER A 193 2.62 -12.85 -6.47
C SER A 193 1.29 -13.41 -5.96
N CYS A 194 0.33 -12.53 -5.71
CA CYS A 194 -1.05 -12.93 -5.43
C CYS A 194 -1.81 -13.29 -6.73
N ASP A 195 -3.00 -13.85 -6.60
CA ASP A 195 -3.80 -14.35 -7.74
C ASP A 195 -4.09 -13.27 -8.79
N SER A 196 -4.19 -12.01 -8.39
CA SER A 196 -4.36 -10.87 -9.31
C SER A 196 -3.12 -10.55 -10.16
N GLY A 197 -1.96 -11.17 -9.86
CA GLY A 197 -0.69 -10.88 -10.51
C GLY A 197 0.09 -9.72 -9.89
N ASN A 198 -0.41 -9.12 -8.83
CA ASN A 198 0.30 -8.13 -8.02
C ASN A 198 1.33 -8.82 -7.12
N THR A 199 2.40 -8.11 -6.84
CA THR A 199 3.45 -8.50 -5.89
C THR A 199 3.74 -7.30 -5.00
N ILE A 200 3.72 -7.51 -3.69
CA ILE A 200 4.02 -6.44 -2.74
C ILE A 200 5.47 -6.53 -2.32
N ALA A 201 6.19 -5.44 -2.49
CA ALA A 201 7.54 -5.27 -1.96
C ALA A 201 7.47 -4.43 -0.69
N PHE A 202 8.18 -4.89 0.35
CA PHE A 202 8.38 -4.17 1.60
C PHE A 202 9.84 -3.74 1.71
N ALA A 203 10.07 -2.56 2.28
CA ALA A 203 11.41 -2.09 2.58
C ALA A 203 11.41 -1.30 3.89
N ALA A 204 12.49 -1.41 4.67
CA ALA A 204 12.62 -0.77 5.97
C ALA A 204 13.71 0.31 5.96
N ALA A 205 13.40 1.47 6.56
CA ALA A 205 14.40 2.47 6.94
C ALA A 205 14.88 2.21 8.38
N GLY A 206 16.09 2.69 8.71
CA GLY A 206 16.65 2.63 10.06
C GLY A 206 17.00 1.20 10.51
N ASP A 207 16.47 0.78 11.66
CA ASP A 207 16.76 -0.52 12.23
C ASP A 207 16.18 -1.67 11.39
N ALA A 208 16.93 -2.75 11.28
CA ALA A 208 16.47 -3.97 10.63
C ALA A 208 15.16 -4.48 11.27
N VAL A 209 14.30 -5.04 10.46
CA VAL A 209 13.14 -5.81 10.94
C VAL A 209 13.55 -7.28 10.96
N GLU A 210 13.53 -7.88 12.12
CA GLU A 210 13.75 -9.32 12.29
C GLU A 210 12.64 -9.89 13.16
N THR A 211 11.81 -10.75 12.58
CA THR A 211 10.70 -11.36 13.30
C THR A 211 10.41 -12.75 12.77
N SER A 212 10.02 -13.67 13.66
CA SER A 212 9.66 -15.02 13.21
C SER A 212 8.29 -15.03 12.52
N LEU A 213 8.09 -16.00 11.62
CA LEU A 213 6.75 -16.22 11.02
C LEU A 213 5.70 -16.59 12.09
N LEU A 214 6.11 -17.15 13.22
CA LEU A 214 5.22 -17.45 14.34
C LEU A 214 4.74 -16.15 15.00
N ASP A 215 5.65 -15.24 15.32
CA ASP A 215 5.30 -13.95 15.93
C ASP A 215 4.44 -13.11 14.96
N LEU A 216 4.75 -13.13 13.67
CA LEU A 216 3.91 -12.50 12.65
C LEU A 216 2.49 -13.10 12.60
N LYS A 217 2.36 -14.43 12.76
CA LYS A 217 1.03 -15.07 12.81
C LYS A 217 0.26 -14.67 14.08
N ASP A 218 0.93 -14.51 15.20
CA ASP A 218 0.30 -14.04 16.43
C ASP A 218 -0.13 -12.58 16.31
N ALA A 219 0.73 -11.69 15.84
CA ALA A 219 0.38 -10.30 15.52
C ALA A 219 -0.77 -10.20 14.48
N ALA A 220 -0.82 -11.11 13.50
CA ALA A 220 -1.91 -11.15 12.53
C ALA A 220 -3.25 -11.59 13.16
N ARG A 221 -3.24 -12.45 14.18
CA ARG A 221 -4.46 -12.80 14.95
C ARG A 221 -4.98 -11.60 15.73
N GLU A 222 -4.11 -10.88 16.43
CA GLU A 222 -4.45 -9.66 17.15
C GLU A 222 -4.99 -8.57 16.21
N LEU A 223 -4.33 -8.38 15.04
CA LEU A 223 -4.81 -7.45 14.02
C LEU A 223 -6.21 -7.83 13.54
N LYS A 224 -6.47 -9.13 13.32
CA LYS A 224 -7.77 -9.62 12.90
C LYS A 224 -8.86 -9.35 13.94
N GLU A 225 -8.58 -9.56 15.21
CA GLU A 225 -9.54 -9.27 16.30
C GLU A 225 -9.88 -7.78 16.35
N ARG A 226 -8.89 -6.92 16.20
CA ARG A 226 -9.04 -5.46 16.27
C ARG A 226 -9.70 -4.86 15.02
N THR A 227 -9.38 -5.36 13.83
CA THR A 227 -9.76 -4.70 12.55
C THR A 227 -10.65 -5.56 11.65
N GLY A 228 -10.77 -6.85 11.91
CA GLY A 228 -11.41 -7.82 11.03
C GLY A 228 -10.55 -8.26 9.85
N LEU A 229 -9.33 -7.72 9.66
CA LEU A 229 -8.43 -8.07 8.57
C LEU A 229 -7.68 -9.38 8.88
N ASN A 230 -7.91 -10.40 8.06
CA ASN A 230 -7.23 -11.69 8.20
C ASN A 230 -6.02 -11.77 7.26
N LEU A 231 -4.80 -11.70 7.82
CA LEU A 231 -3.54 -11.85 7.08
C LEU A 231 -2.92 -13.26 7.19
N LEU A 232 -3.54 -14.18 7.93
CA LEU A 232 -3.02 -15.55 8.06
C LEU A 232 -2.83 -16.28 6.71
N PRO A 233 -3.75 -16.16 5.72
CA PRO A 233 -3.51 -16.76 4.40
C PRO A 233 -2.26 -16.21 3.69
N THR A 234 -1.99 -14.91 3.81
CA THR A 234 -0.79 -14.27 3.26
C THR A 234 0.48 -14.85 3.91
N LEU A 235 0.52 -14.93 5.24
CA LEU A 235 1.67 -15.48 5.97
C LEU A 235 1.88 -16.98 5.67
N THR A 236 0.80 -17.75 5.49
CA THR A 236 0.89 -19.15 5.07
C THR A 236 1.50 -19.28 3.67
N ARG A 237 1.15 -18.38 2.74
CA ARG A 237 1.74 -18.35 1.40
C ARG A 237 3.23 -18.00 1.43
N LEU A 238 3.66 -17.07 2.30
CA LEU A 238 5.08 -16.77 2.52
C LEU A 238 5.86 -18.00 2.99
N GLU A 239 5.31 -18.74 3.94
CA GLU A 239 5.90 -19.96 4.48
C GLU A 239 6.03 -21.05 3.40
N GLN A 240 4.96 -21.30 2.64
CA GLN A 240 4.93 -22.28 1.55
C GLN A 240 5.90 -21.93 0.41
N ALA A 241 6.04 -20.65 0.10
CA ALA A 241 6.97 -20.17 -0.92
C ALA A 241 8.43 -20.09 -0.42
N GLN A 242 8.69 -20.44 0.83
CA GLN A 242 10.03 -20.33 1.46
C GLN A 242 10.64 -18.92 1.32
N THR A 243 9.80 -17.89 1.32
CA THR A 243 10.23 -16.49 1.17
C THR A 243 11.03 -16.01 2.38
N CYS A 244 10.79 -16.62 3.55
CA CYS A 244 11.47 -16.32 4.80
C CYS A 244 12.40 -17.49 5.16
N GLU A 245 13.71 -17.31 4.95
CA GLU A 245 14.71 -18.33 5.23
C GLU A 245 14.70 -18.70 6.71
N GLY A 246 14.67 -20.01 7.01
CA GLY A 246 14.58 -20.50 8.40
C GLY A 246 13.33 -20.06 9.15
N GLY A 247 12.30 -19.56 8.46
CA GLY A 247 11.10 -19.03 9.09
C GLY A 247 11.28 -17.63 9.68
N LEU A 248 12.39 -16.95 9.37
CA LEU A 248 12.69 -15.59 9.83
C LEU A 248 12.35 -14.58 8.72
N PHE A 249 11.50 -13.63 9.03
CA PHE A 249 11.22 -12.47 8.19
C PHE A 249 12.24 -11.38 8.47
N THR A 250 12.96 -10.95 7.46
CA THR A 250 14.02 -9.93 7.57
C THR A 250 13.86 -8.82 6.53
N LEU A 251 14.02 -7.56 6.97
CA LEU A 251 14.11 -6.37 6.12
C LEU A 251 15.27 -5.49 6.54
#